data_b53853cd128886b27af701eb37d04557
#
_entry.id   b53853cd128886b27af701eb37d04557
#
_cell.length_a   1.000
_cell.length_b   1.000
_cell.length_c   1.000
_cell.angle_alpha   90.00
_cell.angle_beta   90.00
_cell.angle_gamma   90.00
#
_symmetry.space_group_name_H-M   'P 1'
#
loop_
_entity.id
_entity.type
_entity.pdbx_description
1 polymer ?
#
loop_
_entity_poly.entity_id
_entity_poly.type
_entity_poly.pdbx_seq_one_letter_code
_entity_poly.pdbx_strand_id
1 'polypeptide(L)'
;MWFVYILLCEDNSLYTGYTNNVSHRFSDHKNGKGGHYTRSHKPIKIIYSEQLPTQSQALKRELEIKSWSRKKKINTLKLVLMEKNS
;
A
#
# COMPACT_ATOMS: atom_id res chain seq x y z
N MET A 1 -6.24 14.87 6.51
CA MET A 1 -4.95 14.39 6.07
C MET A 1 -5.08 13.27 5.09
N TRP A 2 -4.11 13.16 4.22
CA TRP A 2 -4.11 12.12 3.21
C TRP A 2 -2.88 11.25 3.39
N PHE A 3 -2.95 10.03 2.88
CA PHE A 3 -1.89 9.03 3.08
C PHE A 3 -1.66 8.25 1.81
N VAL A 4 -0.39 7.90 1.58
CA VAL A 4 -0.04 6.88 0.60
C VAL A 4 0.31 5.65 1.42
N TYR A 5 -0.16 4.49 1.00
CA TYR A 5 0.06 3.26 1.75
C TYR A 5 0.43 2.12 0.81
N ILE A 6 1.08 1.12 1.38
CA ILE A 6 1.42 -0.10 0.62
C ILE A 6 0.94 -1.29 1.43
N LEU A 7 0.25 -2.19 0.74
CA LEU A 7 -0.25 -3.44 1.33
C LEU A 7 0.59 -4.60 0.83
N LEU A 8 0.88 -5.54 1.73
CA LEU A 8 1.47 -6.80 1.35
C LEU A 8 0.33 -7.79 1.16
N CYS A 9 0.33 -8.50 0.04
CA CYS A 9 -0.72 -9.45 -0.30
C CYS A 9 -0.25 -10.88 -0.13
N GLU A 10 -1.21 -11.83 -0.12
CA GLU A 10 -0.91 -13.24 0.12
C GLU A 10 0.10 -13.83 -0.86
N ASP A 11 0.05 -13.38 -2.09
CA ASP A 11 0.97 -13.86 -3.11
C ASP A 11 2.30 -13.09 -3.11
N ASN A 12 2.53 -12.34 -2.03
CA ASN A 12 3.75 -11.56 -1.84
C ASN A 12 3.84 -10.33 -2.75
N SER A 13 2.76 -9.99 -3.41
CA SER A 13 2.72 -8.77 -4.23
C SER A 13 2.48 -7.55 -3.35
N LEU A 14 2.79 -6.39 -3.91
CA LEU A 14 2.64 -5.10 -3.21
C LEU A 14 1.59 -4.27 -3.92
N TYR A 15 0.66 -3.72 -3.16
CA TYR A 15 -0.34 -2.81 -3.71
C TYR A 15 -0.13 -1.42 -3.12
N THR A 16 -0.05 -0.41 -3.97
CA THR A 16 0.14 0.98 -3.54
C THR A 16 -1.14 1.76 -3.81
N GLY A 17 -1.59 2.53 -2.82
CA GLY A 17 -2.79 3.34 -2.99
C GLY A 17 -2.71 4.61 -2.17
N TYR A 18 -3.76 5.43 -2.24
CA TYR A 18 -3.85 6.61 -1.39
C TYR A 18 -5.26 6.72 -0.83
N THR A 19 -5.36 7.33 0.33
CA THR A 19 -6.65 7.41 1.02
C THR A 19 -6.56 8.46 2.13
N ASN A 20 -7.71 8.89 2.62
CA ASN A 20 -7.74 9.74 3.80
C ASN A 20 -7.99 8.94 5.08
N ASN A 21 -8.12 7.62 4.98
CA ASN A 21 -8.32 6.76 6.14
C ASN A 21 -7.76 5.37 5.84
N VAL A 22 -6.53 5.14 6.26
CA VAL A 22 -5.82 3.90 5.93
C VAL A 22 -6.50 2.67 6.51
N SER A 23 -6.91 2.73 7.76
CA SER A 23 -7.56 1.58 8.41
C SER A 23 -8.84 1.18 7.72
N HIS A 24 -9.68 2.16 7.40
CA HIS A 24 -10.94 1.90 6.72
C HIS A 24 -10.70 1.33 5.32
N ARG A 25 -9.73 1.90 4.60
CA ARG A 25 -9.43 1.44 3.26
C ARG A 25 -8.85 0.04 3.24
N PHE A 26 -8.00 -0.27 4.24
CA PHE A 26 -7.47 -1.62 4.37
C PHE A 26 -8.61 -2.63 4.60
N SER A 27 -9.56 -2.26 5.44
CA SER A 27 -10.72 -3.10 5.70
C SER A 27 -11.51 -3.34 4.41
N ASP A 28 -11.70 -2.30 3.60
CA ASP A 28 -12.37 -2.44 2.30
C ASP A 28 -11.64 -3.42 1.42
N HIS A 29 -10.32 -3.32 1.34
CA HIS A 29 -9.52 -4.21 0.51
C HIS A 29 -9.66 -5.66 0.98
N LYS A 30 -9.62 -5.88 2.29
CA LYS A 30 -9.75 -7.22 2.83
C LYS A 30 -11.12 -7.83 2.54
N ASN A 31 -12.14 -6.98 2.48
CA ASN A 31 -13.50 -7.44 2.24
C ASN A 31 -13.88 -7.46 0.76
N GLY A 32 -12.88 -7.27 -0.13
CA GLY A 32 -13.13 -7.34 -1.56
C GLY A 32 -13.76 -6.10 -2.15
N LYS A 33 -13.78 -5.00 -1.40
CA LYS A 33 -14.38 -3.75 -1.87
C LYS A 33 -13.37 -2.72 -2.30
N GLY A 34 -12.09 -3.08 -2.33
CA GLY A 34 -11.04 -2.11 -2.60
C GLY A 34 -10.58 -2.02 -4.04
N GLY A 35 -11.22 -2.73 -4.96
CA GLY A 35 -10.87 -2.68 -6.35
C GLY A 35 -10.43 -4.03 -6.88
N HIS A 36 -10.11 -4.06 -8.18
CA HIS A 36 -9.82 -5.32 -8.85
C HIS A 36 -8.57 -6.01 -8.33
N TYR A 37 -7.51 -5.23 -8.11
CA TYR A 37 -6.24 -5.85 -7.72
C TYR A 37 -6.35 -6.63 -6.41
N THR A 38 -6.90 -5.99 -5.38
CA THR A 38 -6.97 -6.63 -4.07
C THR A 38 -8.05 -7.67 -3.96
N ARG A 39 -8.93 -7.76 -4.96
CA ARG A 39 -9.89 -8.88 -5.01
C ARG A 39 -9.19 -10.14 -5.42
N SER A 40 -8.22 -10.04 -6.35
CA SER A 40 -7.45 -11.19 -6.81
C SER A 40 -6.22 -11.45 -5.96
N HIS A 41 -5.69 -10.41 -5.31
CA HIS A 41 -4.48 -10.51 -4.51
C HIS A 41 -4.83 -10.08 -3.09
N LYS A 42 -5.23 -11.04 -2.29
CA LYS A 42 -5.76 -10.74 -0.98
C LYS A 42 -4.73 -10.07 -0.08
N PRO A 43 -5.05 -8.92 0.49
CA PRO A 43 -4.07 -8.22 1.34
C PRO A 43 -3.95 -8.88 2.71
N ILE A 44 -2.71 -8.91 3.21
CA ILE A 44 -2.40 -9.46 4.52
C ILE A 44 -2.26 -8.34 5.53
N LYS A 45 -1.46 -7.32 5.21
CA LYS A 45 -1.18 -6.25 6.16
C LYS A 45 -0.69 -5.00 5.48
N ILE A 46 -0.76 -3.88 6.22
CA ILE A 46 -0.21 -2.60 5.80
C ILE A 46 1.26 -2.61 6.18
N ILE A 47 2.15 -2.43 5.20
CA ILE A 47 3.59 -2.43 5.46
C ILE A 47 4.22 -1.06 5.33
N TYR A 48 3.46 -0.07 4.88
CA TYR A 48 3.99 1.29 4.74
C TYR A 48 2.83 2.28 4.71
N SER A 49 3.06 3.43 5.30
CA SER A 49 2.09 4.50 5.28
C SER A 49 2.84 5.82 5.41
N GLU A 50 2.48 6.79 4.60
CA GLU A 50 3.13 8.10 4.57
C GLU A 50 2.04 9.17 4.55
N GLN A 51 2.14 10.13 5.45
CA GLN A 51 1.14 11.19 5.57
C GLN A 51 1.50 12.37 4.68
N LEU A 52 0.50 12.92 4.00
CA LEU A 52 0.70 14.08 3.14
C LEU A 52 -0.42 15.10 3.41
N PRO A 53 -0.13 16.39 3.21
CA PRO A 53 -1.09 17.43 3.58
C PRO A 53 -2.34 17.46 2.72
N THR A 54 -2.22 17.14 1.43
CA THR A 54 -3.35 17.28 0.53
C THR A 54 -3.55 16.03 -0.32
N GLN A 55 -4.76 15.89 -0.86
CA GLN A 55 -5.08 14.79 -1.75
C GLN A 55 -4.20 14.83 -3.01
N SER A 56 -3.98 16.01 -3.54
CA SER A 56 -3.17 16.18 -4.74
C SER A 56 -1.75 15.66 -4.53
N GLN A 57 -1.16 15.97 -3.38
CA GLN A 57 0.18 15.50 -3.06
C GLN A 57 0.21 13.99 -2.86
N ALA A 58 -0.83 13.44 -2.23
CA ALA A 58 -0.91 12.01 -2.03
C ALA A 58 -1.01 11.28 -3.38
N LEU A 59 -1.82 11.80 -4.28
CA LEU A 59 -1.96 11.21 -5.61
C LEU A 59 -0.64 11.24 -6.37
N LYS A 60 0.07 12.37 -6.32
CA LYS A 60 1.36 12.47 -6.97
C LYS A 60 2.36 11.47 -6.41
N ARG A 61 2.38 11.34 -5.09
CA ARG A 61 3.30 10.41 -4.43
C ARG A 61 2.95 8.97 -4.78
N GLU A 62 1.66 8.65 -4.82
CA GLU A 62 1.22 7.31 -5.19
C GLU A 62 1.69 6.96 -6.60
N LEU A 63 1.52 7.88 -7.54
CA LEU A 63 1.94 7.65 -8.91
C LEU A 63 3.45 7.49 -9.01
N GLU A 64 4.18 8.27 -8.25
CA GLU A 64 5.63 8.18 -8.21
C GLU A 64 6.06 6.78 -7.74
N ILE A 65 5.51 6.33 -6.62
CA ILE A 65 5.86 5.04 -6.06
C ILE A 65 5.43 3.90 -6.99
N LYS A 66 4.29 4.03 -7.61
CA LYS A 66 3.82 3.01 -8.56
C LYS A 66 4.74 2.85 -9.75
N SER A 67 5.47 3.90 -10.11
CA SER A 67 6.40 3.83 -11.23
C SER A 67 7.70 3.11 -10.88
N TRP A 68 7.94 2.85 -9.60
CA TRP A 68 9.16 2.20 -9.15
C TRP A 68 9.07 0.68 -9.32
N SER A 69 10.22 0.05 -9.50
CA SER A 69 10.28 -1.41 -9.48
C SER A 69 10.02 -1.88 -8.05
N ARG A 70 9.69 -3.16 -7.91
CA ARG A 70 9.51 -3.75 -6.59
C ARG A 70 10.76 -3.56 -5.74
N LYS A 71 11.92 -3.82 -6.32
CA LYS A 71 13.18 -3.68 -5.61
C LYS A 71 13.38 -2.25 -5.11
N LYS A 72 13.07 -1.27 -5.94
CA LYS A 72 13.22 0.12 -5.54
C LYS A 72 12.28 0.49 -4.41
N LYS A 73 11.04 -0.02 -4.45
CA LYS A 73 10.10 0.23 -3.37
C LYS A 73 10.63 -0.30 -2.05
N ILE A 74 11.10 -1.53 -2.07
CA ILE A 74 11.59 -2.19 -0.86
C ILE A 74 12.79 -1.45 -0.30
N ASN A 75 13.75 -1.13 -1.16
CA ASN A 75 14.99 -0.49 -0.70
C ASN A 75 14.79 0.95 -0.26
N THR A 76 14.04 1.71 -1.04
CA THR A 76 13.86 3.14 -0.76
C THR A 76 13.00 3.38 0.47
N LEU A 77 11.92 2.62 0.60
CA LEU A 77 10.99 2.77 1.71
C LEU A 77 11.28 1.83 2.87
N LYS A 78 12.32 1.02 2.71
CA LYS A 78 12.75 0.09 3.77
C LYS A 78 11.63 -0.82 4.24
N LEU A 79 10.98 -1.45 3.28
CA LEU A 79 9.83 -2.31 3.59
C LEU A 79 10.28 -3.63 4.18
N VAL A 80 9.52 -4.11 5.16
CA VAL A 80 9.75 -5.41 5.78
C VAL A 80 8.67 -6.35 5.29
N LEU A 81 9.02 -7.25 4.37
CA LEU A 81 8.06 -8.12 3.75
C LEU A 81 7.84 -9.43 4.49
N MET A 82 8.89 -9.96 5.13
CA MET A 82 8.76 -11.22 5.79
C MET A 82 8.49 -11.05 7.22
N GLU A 83 7.65 -11.93 7.73
CA GLU A 83 7.39 -11.93 9.12
C GLU A 83 8.63 -12.44 9.73
N LYS A 84 9.08 -11.84 10.79
CA LYS A 84 10.23 -12.26 11.40
C LYS A 84 9.95 -13.47 12.08
N ASN A 85 10.21 -14.49 11.79
CA ASN A 85 9.97 -15.54 12.40
C ASN A 85 10.93 -15.95 13.09
N SER A 86 11.13 -15.62 13.49
CA SER A 86 11.98 -15.92 14.06
C SER A 86 12.19 -16.39 14.84
#